data_f4c8de50db421a8784d27b976d82118f
#
_entry.id   f4c8de50db421a8784d27b976d82118f
#
_cell.length_a   1.000
_cell.length_b   1.000
_cell.length_c   1.000
_cell.angle_alpha   90.00
_cell.angle_beta   90.00
_cell.angle_gamma   90.00
#
_symmetry.space_group_name_H-M   'P 1'
#
loop_
_entity.id
_entity.type
_entity.pdbx_description
1 polymer ?
#
loop_
_entity_poly.entity_id
_entity_poly.type
_entity_poly.pdbx_seq_one_letter_code
_entity_poly.pdbx_strand_id
1 'polypeptide(L)'
;MKTVKLAYGKTGMTVDVPDQAVVIEPRHLPGLADEKAAVVAAMRQPIGTPPLRDMVKPSDTVAIVISDLTRPTPNHKLVPWILE
;
A
#
# COMPACT_ATOMS: atom_id res chain seq x y z
N MET A 1 -21.44 -26.84 10.23
CA MET A 1 -21.16 -25.38 10.38
C MET A 1 -19.66 -25.17 10.42
N LYS A 2 -19.16 -24.22 9.68
CA LYS A 2 -17.77 -23.77 9.77
C LYS A 2 -17.71 -22.35 10.31
N THR A 3 -16.69 -22.05 11.07
CA THR A 3 -16.51 -20.75 11.73
C THR A 3 -15.66 -19.82 10.87
N VAL A 4 -16.15 -18.61 10.61
CA VAL A 4 -15.46 -17.59 9.82
C VAL A 4 -15.22 -16.37 10.69
N LYS A 5 -14.00 -15.83 10.64
CA LYS A 5 -13.65 -14.60 11.34
C LYS A 5 -13.81 -13.42 10.40
N LEU A 6 -14.58 -12.42 10.84
CA LEU A 6 -14.83 -11.18 10.09
C LEU A 6 -14.18 -9.99 10.80
N ALA A 7 -13.79 -8.99 10.02
CA ALA A 7 -13.37 -7.70 10.56
C ALA A 7 -14.59 -6.98 11.14
N TYR A 8 -14.53 -6.67 12.44
CA TYR A 8 -15.57 -5.93 13.14
C TYR A 8 -15.00 -5.26 14.38
N GLY A 9 -15.13 -3.96 14.47
CA GLY A 9 -14.54 -3.18 15.56
C GLY A 9 -13.02 -3.39 15.68
N LYS A 10 -12.53 -3.50 16.91
CA LYS A 10 -11.10 -3.68 17.21
C LYS A 10 -10.67 -5.14 17.29
N THR A 11 -11.58 -6.04 17.62
CA THR A 11 -11.26 -7.45 17.93
C THR A 11 -11.72 -8.43 16.87
N GLY A 12 -12.55 -7.99 15.94
CA GLY A 12 -13.20 -8.85 14.96
C GLY A 12 -14.46 -9.54 15.53
N MET A 13 -15.12 -10.28 14.69
CA MET A 13 -16.31 -11.07 15.02
C MET A 13 -16.18 -12.44 14.37
N THR A 14 -16.62 -13.47 15.08
CA THR A 14 -16.73 -14.84 14.56
C THR A 14 -18.18 -15.15 14.25
N VAL A 15 -18.42 -15.75 13.08
CA VAL A 15 -19.75 -16.20 12.68
C VAL A 15 -19.68 -17.65 12.21
N ASP A 16 -20.72 -18.41 12.52
CA ASP A 16 -20.86 -19.76 12.00
C ASP A 16 -21.71 -19.75 10.73
N VAL A 17 -21.18 -20.35 9.69
CA VAL A 17 -21.83 -20.45 8.38
C VAL A 17 -22.01 -21.92 8.00
N PRO A 18 -22.98 -22.25 7.14
CA PRO A 18 -23.15 -23.62 6.66
C PRO A 18 -21.88 -24.16 6.01
N ASP A 19 -21.64 -25.49 6.13
CA ASP A 19 -20.43 -26.11 5.60
C ASP A 19 -20.26 -25.92 4.07
N GLN A 20 -21.39 -25.85 3.33
CA GLN A 20 -21.39 -25.60 1.89
C GLN A 20 -21.16 -24.12 1.50
N ALA A 21 -21.16 -23.19 2.45
CA ALA A 21 -20.90 -21.80 2.14
C ALA A 21 -19.49 -21.62 1.54
N VAL A 22 -19.39 -20.83 0.49
CA VAL A 22 -18.10 -20.47 -0.10
C VAL A 22 -17.58 -19.20 0.55
N VAL A 23 -16.40 -19.28 1.17
CA VAL A 23 -15.71 -18.11 1.75
C VAL A 23 -14.70 -17.61 0.72
N ILE A 24 -14.88 -16.38 0.26
CA ILE A 24 -13.97 -15.73 -0.67
C ILE A 24 -12.99 -14.89 0.14
N GLU A 25 -11.72 -15.24 0.06
CA GLU A 25 -10.65 -14.54 0.76
C GLU A 25 -9.66 -13.96 -0.26
N PRO A 26 -9.06 -12.79 0.02
CA PRO A 26 -8.01 -12.26 -0.82
C PRO A 26 -6.78 -13.17 -0.76
N ARG A 27 -6.06 -13.29 -1.88
CA ARG A 27 -4.78 -13.99 -1.89
C ARG A 27 -3.77 -13.18 -1.08
N HIS A 28 -3.27 -13.75 0.00
CA HIS A 28 -2.20 -13.13 0.77
C HIS A 28 -0.88 -13.18 -0.01
N LEU A 29 -0.25 -12.01 -0.18
CA LEU A 29 1.11 -11.89 -0.70
C LEU A 29 2.02 -11.47 0.44
N PRO A 30 3.21 -12.10 0.59
CA PRO A 30 4.18 -11.67 1.59
C PRO A 30 4.67 -10.25 1.27
N GLY A 31 5.00 -9.48 2.31
CA GLY A 31 5.61 -8.17 2.15
C GLY A 31 7.00 -8.24 1.52
N LEU A 32 7.48 -7.12 1.00
CA LEU A 32 8.82 -7.00 0.45
C LEU A 32 9.86 -7.04 1.58
N ALA A 33 11.01 -7.68 1.33
CA ALA A 33 12.09 -7.78 2.29
C ALA A 33 12.70 -6.39 2.62
N ASP A 34 12.83 -5.54 1.58
CA ASP A 34 13.30 -4.15 1.70
C ASP A 34 12.35 -3.24 0.92
N GLU A 35 11.35 -2.71 1.61
CA GLU A 35 10.32 -1.86 1.02
C GLU A 35 10.92 -0.58 0.41
N LYS A 36 11.85 0.07 1.14
CA LYS A 36 12.48 1.31 0.69
C LYS A 36 13.26 1.09 -0.59
N ALA A 37 14.11 0.08 -0.63
CA ALA A 37 14.91 -0.24 -1.80
C ALA A 37 14.03 -0.52 -3.03
N ALA A 38 12.94 -1.25 -2.85
CA ALA A 38 12.00 -1.56 -3.94
C ALA A 38 11.30 -0.30 -4.47
N VAL A 39 10.85 0.59 -3.61
CA VAL A 39 10.21 1.86 -4.00
C VAL A 39 11.21 2.75 -4.72
N VAL A 40 12.39 2.94 -4.17
CA VAL A 40 13.46 3.76 -4.80
C VAL A 40 13.85 3.21 -6.16
N ALA A 41 14.04 1.90 -6.29
CA ALA A 41 14.37 1.26 -7.58
C ALA A 41 13.27 1.50 -8.62
N ALA A 42 12.01 1.38 -8.24
CA ALA A 42 10.88 1.65 -9.13
C ALA A 42 10.83 3.12 -9.59
N MET A 43 11.14 4.06 -8.69
CA MET A 43 11.22 5.50 -9.05
C MET A 43 12.39 5.82 -9.96
N ARG A 44 13.50 5.09 -9.88
CA ARG A 44 14.67 5.28 -10.74
C ARG A 44 14.49 4.66 -12.13
N GLN A 45 13.58 3.72 -12.29
CA GLN A 45 13.27 3.03 -13.54
C GLN A 45 11.77 3.09 -13.86
N PRO A 46 11.20 4.29 -14.05
CA PRO A 46 9.79 4.44 -14.39
C PRO A 46 9.50 3.94 -15.80
N ILE A 47 8.23 3.68 -16.07
CA ILE A 47 7.76 3.23 -17.37
C ILE A 47 7.40 4.41 -18.25
N GLY A 48 8.05 4.54 -19.42
CA GLY A 48 7.72 5.52 -20.46
C GLY A 48 8.11 6.97 -20.18
N THR A 49 8.83 7.24 -19.08
CA THR A 49 9.31 8.60 -18.73
C THR A 49 10.70 8.54 -18.12
N PRO A 50 11.47 9.66 -18.13
CA PRO A 50 12.66 9.77 -17.29
C PRO A 50 12.29 9.70 -15.79
N PRO A 51 13.24 9.37 -14.91
CA PRO A 51 13.05 9.46 -13.46
C PRO A 51 12.61 10.87 -13.04
N LEU A 52 11.70 10.95 -12.05
CA LEU A 52 11.16 12.23 -11.59
C LEU A 52 12.27 13.24 -11.20
N ARG A 53 13.32 12.78 -10.53
CA ARG A 53 14.45 13.62 -10.13
C ARG A 53 15.14 14.31 -11.29
N ASP A 54 15.10 13.73 -12.50
CA ASP A 54 15.69 14.30 -13.70
C ASP A 54 14.74 15.29 -14.41
N MET A 55 13.47 15.33 -13.98
CA MET A 55 12.43 16.20 -14.53
C MET A 55 12.23 17.48 -13.73
N VAL A 56 12.69 17.53 -12.48
CA VAL A 56 12.55 18.69 -11.57
C VAL A 56 13.87 19.44 -11.45
N LYS A 57 13.77 20.74 -11.21
CA LYS A 57 14.90 21.65 -11.02
C LYS A 57 14.85 22.28 -9.63
N PRO A 58 15.98 22.74 -9.07
CA PRO A 58 16.01 23.41 -7.77
C PRO A 58 15.09 24.64 -7.65
N SER A 59 14.76 25.27 -8.78
CA SER A 59 13.88 26.45 -8.85
C SER A 59 12.40 26.10 -8.93
N ASP A 60 12.05 24.82 -9.08
CA ASP A 60 10.66 24.42 -9.25
C ASP A 60 9.91 24.40 -7.89
N THR A 61 8.63 24.73 -7.93
CA THR A 61 7.71 24.52 -6.83
C THR A 61 7.00 23.21 -7.03
N VAL A 62 7.06 22.33 -6.04
CA VAL A 62 6.49 20.99 -6.12
C VAL A 62 5.36 20.85 -5.11
N ALA A 63 4.23 20.29 -5.53
CA ALA A 63 3.13 19.87 -4.67
C ALA A 63 3.02 18.36 -4.66
N ILE A 64 2.91 17.76 -3.48
CA ILE A 64 2.70 16.32 -3.31
C ILE A 64 1.27 16.12 -2.80
N VAL A 65 0.46 15.40 -3.56
CA VAL A 65 -0.89 15.04 -3.17
C VAL A 65 -0.87 13.66 -2.52
N ILE A 66 -1.38 13.58 -1.31
CA ILE A 66 -1.46 12.33 -0.56
C ILE A 66 -2.91 12.02 -0.18
N SER A 67 -3.19 10.75 0.10
CA SER A 67 -4.47 10.35 0.70
C SER A 67 -4.54 10.78 2.15
N ASP A 68 -5.76 10.97 2.68
CA ASP A 68 -5.96 11.29 4.08
C ASP A 68 -5.64 10.11 5.01
N LEU A 69 -5.61 10.38 6.31
CA LEU A 69 -5.27 9.38 7.33
C LEU A 69 -6.29 8.22 7.46
N THR A 70 -7.47 8.34 6.86
CA THR A 70 -8.48 7.27 6.86
C THR A 70 -8.15 6.16 5.86
N ARG A 71 -7.17 6.37 4.99
CA ARG A 71 -6.72 5.38 4.00
C ARG A 71 -5.52 4.58 4.52
N PRO A 72 -5.40 3.30 4.12
CA PRO A 72 -4.29 2.44 4.57
C PRO A 72 -2.95 2.75 3.88
N THR A 73 -2.87 3.78 3.04
CA THR A 73 -1.65 4.18 2.35
C THR A 73 -0.56 4.57 3.35
N PRO A 74 0.64 3.95 3.33
CA PRO A 74 1.70 4.24 4.29
C PRO A 74 2.46 5.54 3.93
N ASN A 75 1.76 6.68 3.97
CA ASN A 75 2.33 7.99 3.60
C ASN A 75 3.56 8.35 4.44
N HIS A 76 3.60 7.93 5.71
CA HIS A 76 4.73 8.16 6.62
C HIS A 76 6.04 7.49 6.16
N LYS A 77 5.94 6.46 5.31
CA LYS A 77 7.09 5.81 4.67
C LYS A 77 7.33 6.37 3.27
N LEU A 78 6.27 6.44 2.45
CA LEU A 78 6.40 6.77 1.02
C LEU A 78 6.85 8.21 0.78
N VAL A 79 6.30 9.18 1.52
CA VAL A 79 6.64 10.60 1.30
C VAL A 79 8.12 10.88 1.53
N PRO A 80 8.75 10.46 2.65
CA PRO A 80 10.19 10.63 2.83
C PRO A 80 11.02 9.97 1.73
N TRP A 81 10.65 8.76 1.29
CA TRP A 81 11.39 8.05 0.25
C TRP A 81 11.28 8.69 -1.13
N ILE A 82 10.15 9.35 -1.42
CA ILE A 82 9.95 10.08 -2.67
C ILE A 82 10.79 11.36 -2.69
N LEU A 83 11.02 11.98 -1.54
CA LEU A 83 11.78 13.23 -1.41
C LEU A 83 13.31 13.04 -1.41
N GLU A 84 13.82 11.83 -1.33
CA GLU A 84 15.25 11.51 -1.46
C GLU A 84 15.71 11.50 -2.93
#